data_1d6999e214aca677d8d1784f8331f0bb
#
_entry.id   1d6999e214aca677d8d1784f8331f0bb
#
_cell.length_a   1.000
_cell.length_b   1.000
_cell.length_c   1.000
_cell.angle_alpha   90.00
_cell.angle_beta   90.00
_cell.angle_gamma   90.00
#
_symmetry.space_group_name_H-M   'P 1'
#
loop_
_entity.id
_entity.type
_entity.pdbx_description
1 polymer ?
#
loop_
_entity_poly.entity_id
_entity_poly.type
_entity_poly.pdbx_seq_one_letter_code
_entity_poly.pdbx_strand_id
1 'polypeptide(L)'
;MPEAVIVSATRSPIGRANKGSLKDMRPDDLTAAMVRAALDKIPELDPKDIDDLYLGCGLPGGEMGFNMGRIVSVLLGYDHLPGATITRYCSSSVQTTRMAFHAIKAGEGDVFISAGVETVSRFRKGSSDHLPDTQNPLFGDAIARTEELAKGGQDWRDPREQGDLPDAYIAMGQTAENVAKMRGLT
;
A
#
# COMPACT_ATOMS: atom_id res chain seq x y z
N MET A 1 -4.69 16.26 -25.09
CA MET A 1 -4.04 15.43 -24.05
C MET A 1 -4.74 14.07 -24.10
N PRO A 2 -4.01 12.96 -24.06
CA PRO A 2 -4.61 11.63 -24.11
C PRO A 2 -5.59 11.46 -22.94
N GLU A 3 -6.63 10.65 -23.13
CA GLU A 3 -7.57 10.28 -22.10
C GLU A 3 -7.09 8.96 -21.46
N ALA A 4 -7.05 8.90 -20.13
CA ALA A 4 -6.71 7.70 -19.43
C ALA A 4 -8.00 6.97 -19.01
N VAL A 5 -8.11 5.69 -19.38
CA VAL A 5 -9.28 4.85 -19.11
C VAL A 5 -8.87 3.54 -18.42
N ILE A 6 -9.78 2.96 -17.66
CA ILE A 6 -9.57 1.62 -17.07
C ILE A 6 -10.21 0.60 -18.00
N VAL A 7 -9.40 -0.28 -18.58
CA VAL A 7 -9.85 -1.30 -19.54
C VAL A 7 -10.10 -2.66 -18.89
N SER A 8 -9.48 -2.95 -17.76
CA SER A 8 -9.68 -4.19 -17.01
C SER A 8 -9.54 -3.96 -15.51
N ALA A 9 -10.29 -4.69 -14.72
CA ALA A 9 -10.20 -4.70 -13.26
C ALA A 9 -10.44 -6.12 -12.73
N THR A 10 -9.61 -6.52 -11.75
CA THR A 10 -9.66 -7.84 -11.11
C THR A 10 -9.26 -7.71 -9.65
N ARG A 11 -9.84 -8.53 -8.80
CA ARG A 11 -9.41 -8.66 -7.40
C ARG A 11 -9.55 -10.09 -6.90
N SER A 12 -8.74 -10.48 -5.94
CA SER A 12 -8.93 -11.71 -5.17
C SER A 12 -10.08 -11.55 -4.17
N PRO A 13 -10.61 -12.66 -3.62
CA PRO A 13 -11.37 -12.59 -2.38
C PRO A 13 -10.53 -11.93 -1.27
N ILE A 14 -11.18 -11.24 -0.33
CA ILE A 14 -10.53 -10.76 0.89
C ILE A 14 -10.46 -11.92 1.86
N GLY A 15 -9.26 -12.46 2.09
CA GLY A 15 -9.03 -13.53 3.05
C GLY A 15 -9.07 -13.01 4.49
N ARG A 16 -9.67 -13.80 5.39
CA ARG A 16 -9.57 -13.52 6.83
C ARG A 16 -8.13 -13.72 7.29
N ALA A 17 -7.52 -12.68 7.86
CA ALA A 17 -6.17 -12.75 8.38
C ALA A 17 -5.98 -13.89 9.40
N ASN A 18 -4.87 -14.59 9.31
CA ASN A 18 -4.44 -15.70 10.17
C ASN A 18 -5.33 -16.96 10.15
N LYS A 19 -6.53 -16.93 9.57
CA LYS A 19 -7.51 -18.02 9.60
C LYS A 19 -8.14 -18.33 8.24
N GLY A 20 -8.03 -17.43 7.25
CA GLY A 20 -8.64 -17.60 5.93
C GLY A 20 -7.83 -18.51 5.01
N SER A 21 -8.41 -18.90 3.87
CA SER A 21 -7.79 -19.76 2.85
C SER A 21 -6.55 -19.14 2.20
N LEU A 22 -6.43 -17.82 2.21
CA LEU A 22 -5.30 -17.10 1.64
C LEU A 22 -4.17 -16.81 2.65
N LYS A 23 -4.25 -17.31 3.89
CA LYS A 23 -3.28 -16.99 4.97
C LYS A 23 -1.84 -17.40 4.65
N ASP A 24 -1.65 -18.41 3.83
CA ASP A 24 -0.34 -18.94 3.43
C ASP A 24 0.08 -18.49 2.02
N MET A 25 -0.78 -17.76 1.32
CA MET A 25 -0.50 -17.25 -0.03
C MET A 25 0.56 -16.16 0.02
N ARG A 26 1.60 -16.30 -0.80
CA ARG A 26 2.64 -15.27 -0.94
C ARG A 26 2.07 -14.03 -1.65
N PRO A 27 2.51 -12.82 -1.27
CA PRO A 27 2.02 -11.58 -1.88
C PRO A 27 2.36 -11.45 -3.36
N ASP A 28 3.57 -11.84 -3.74
CA ASP A 28 4.06 -11.84 -5.11
C ASP A 28 3.27 -12.81 -6.00
N ASP A 29 3.04 -14.05 -5.55
CA ASP A 29 2.23 -15.06 -6.26
C ASP A 29 0.78 -14.60 -6.42
N LEU A 30 0.18 -14.05 -5.36
CA LEU A 30 -1.19 -13.53 -5.38
C LEU A 30 -1.31 -12.39 -6.38
N THR A 31 -0.35 -11.46 -6.37
CA THR A 31 -0.35 -10.33 -7.30
C THR A 31 -0.20 -10.81 -8.74
N ALA A 32 0.75 -11.70 -9.02
CA ALA A 32 0.95 -12.26 -10.36
C ALA A 32 -0.31 -12.98 -10.87
N ALA A 33 -1.00 -13.74 -10.00
CA ALA A 33 -2.27 -14.38 -10.36
C ALA A 33 -3.36 -13.36 -10.71
N MET A 34 -3.47 -12.26 -9.97
CA MET A 34 -4.46 -11.22 -10.24
C MET A 34 -4.14 -10.43 -11.50
N VAL A 35 -2.86 -10.15 -11.76
CA VAL A 35 -2.45 -9.49 -13.00
C VAL A 35 -2.76 -10.38 -14.21
N ARG A 36 -2.42 -11.68 -14.18
CA ARG A 36 -2.83 -12.63 -15.25
C ARG A 36 -4.32 -12.59 -15.47
N ALA A 37 -5.12 -12.72 -14.40
CA ALA A 37 -6.58 -12.70 -14.51
C ALA A 37 -7.14 -11.36 -15.00
N ALA A 38 -6.42 -10.25 -14.88
CA ALA A 38 -6.80 -8.99 -15.49
C ALA A 38 -6.46 -8.95 -16.99
N LEU A 39 -5.29 -9.46 -17.37
CA LEU A 39 -4.84 -9.51 -18.76
C LEU A 39 -5.64 -10.52 -19.59
N ASP A 40 -6.05 -11.65 -19.00
CA ASP A 40 -6.90 -12.66 -19.65
C ASP A 40 -8.26 -12.10 -20.13
N LYS A 41 -8.68 -10.96 -19.58
CA LYS A 41 -9.91 -10.27 -20.02
C LYS A 41 -9.72 -9.37 -21.25
N ILE A 42 -8.51 -9.13 -21.64
CA ILE A 42 -8.13 -8.27 -22.77
C ILE A 42 -7.08 -8.97 -23.64
N PRO A 43 -7.45 -10.10 -24.25
CA PRO A 43 -6.53 -10.96 -24.99
C PRO A 43 -5.89 -10.26 -26.21
N GLU A 44 -6.44 -9.13 -26.63
CA GLU A 44 -5.91 -8.33 -27.74
C GLU A 44 -4.68 -7.49 -27.34
N LEU A 45 -4.43 -7.31 -26.04
CA LEU A 45 -3.25 -6.58 -25.57
C LEU A 45 -2.01 -7.47 -25.61
N ASP A 46 -1.02 -7.10 -26.40
CA ASP A 46 0.33 -7.71 -26.31
C ASP A 46 0.97 -7.24 -24.98
N PRO A 47 1.41 -8.15 -24.10
CA PRO A 47 2.13 -7.76 -22.89
C PRO A 47 3.38 -6.90 -23.13
N LYS A 48 3.94 -6.91 -24.32
CA LYS A 48 5.08 -6.06 -24.71
C LYS A 48 4.73 -4.59 -24.83
N ASP A 49 3.44 -4.29 -25.00
CA ASP A 49 2.94 -2.92 -25.09
C ASP A 49 2.68 -2.30 -23.69
N ILE A 50 2.95 -3.05 -22.62
CA ILE A 50 2.81 -2.54 -21.25
C ILE A 50 4.07 -1.79 -20.85
N ASP A 51 3.93 -0.52 -20.50
CA ASP A 51 5.05 0.39 -20.21
C ASP A 51 5.60 0.22 -18.79
N ASP A 52 4.75 0.05 -17.78
CA ASP A 52 5.20 -0.13 -16.39
C ASP A 52 4.15 -0.84 -15.51
N LEU A 53 4.63 -1.43 -14.42
CA LEU A 53 3.83 -2.03 -13.37
C LEU A 53 4.05 -1.29 -12.04
N TYR A 54 3.04 -0.56 -11.59
CA TYR A 54 3.02 0.10 -10.29
C TYR A 54 2.28 -0.77 -9.27
N LEU A 55 3.01 -1.26 -8.27
CA LEU A 55 2.48 -2.12 -7.21
C LEU A 55 2.38 -1.37 -5.89
N GLY A 56 1.16 -1.16 -5.43
CA GLY A 56 0.89 -0.61 -4.11
C GLY A 56 1.05 -1.65 -3.00
N CYS A 57 1.87 -1.34 -2.00
CA CYS A 57 2.03 -2.16 -0.81
C CYS A 57 2.21 -1.25 0.41
N GLY A 58 1.39 -1.42 1.43
CA GLY A 58 1.40 -0.56 2.61
C GLY A 58 2.64 -0.75 3.48
N LEU A 59 3.10 -1.99 3.61
CA LEU A 59 4.25 -2.39 4.43
C LEU A 59 5.25 -3.20 3.60
N PRO A 60 6.00 -2.55 2.69
CA PRO A 60 6.89 -3.22 1.74
C PRO A 60 8.20 -3.67 2.41
N GLY A 61 8.14 -4.65 3.30
CA GLY A 61 9.29 -5.25 3.98
C GLY A 61 9.35 -6.77 3.80
N GLY A 62 10.51 -7.38 4.03
CA GLY A 62 10.74 -8.82 3.92
C GLY A 62 10.33 -9.39 2.58
N GLU A 63 9.41 -10.35 2.53
CA GLU A 63 8.94 -10.93 1.27
C GLU A 63 8.13 -9.95 0.40
N MET A 64 7.64 -8.85 0.97
CA MET A 64 7.02 -7.73 0.28
C MET A 64 8.02 -6.63 -0.10
N GLY A 65 9.28 -6.80 0.27
CA GLY A 65 10.39 -5.92 -0.11
C GLY A 65 10.97 -6.24 -1.48
N PHE A 66 12.23 -5.89 -1.68
CA PHE A 66 13.01 -6.15 -2.90
C PHE A 66 12.36 -5.63 -4.20
N ASN A 67 11.67 -4.50 -4.11
CA ASN A 67 10.89 -3.98 -5.23
C ASN A 67 9.95 -5.05 -5.82
N MET A 68 8.99 -5.48 -5.02
CA MET A 68 8.05 -6.56 -5.37
C MET A 68 7.31 -6.32 -6.70
N GLY A 69 7.11 -5.05 -7.13
CA GLY A 69 6.58 -4.73 -8.45
C GLY A 69 7.41 -5.37 -9.56
N ARG A 70 8.75 -5.26 -9.47
CA ARG A 70 9.65 -5.90 -10.44
C ARG A 70 9.65 -7.44 -10.29
N ILE A 71 9.60 -7.95 -9.08
CA ILE A 71 9.50 -9.41 -8.84
C ILE A 71 8.25 -9.97 -9.53
N VAL A 72 7.12 -9.28 -9.44
CA VAL A 72 5.87 -9.68 -10.11
C VAL A 72 6.02 -9.67 -11.63
N SER A 73 6.66 -8.65 -12.23
CA SER A 73 6.93 -8.63 -13.67
C SER A 73 7.72 -9.87 -14.13
N VAL A 74 8.74 -10.25 -13.36
CA VAL A 74 9.54 -11.46 -13.64
C VAL A 74 8.72 -12.75 -13.47
N LEU A 75 7.88 -12.85 -12.43
CA LEU A 75 6.98 -14.00 -12.23
C LEU A 75 5.92 -14.14 -13.34
N LEU A 76 5.58 -13.04 -13.99
CA LEU A 76 4.70 -13.04 -15.16
C LEU A 76 5.41 -13.52 -16.44
N GLY A 77 6.74 -13.56 -16.44
CA GLY A 77 7.56 -13.83 -17.61
C GLY A 77 7.80 -12.59 -18.49
N TYR A 78 7.59 -11.40 -17.94
CA TYR A 78 7.70 -10.14 -18.67
C TYR A 78 9.03 -9.43 -18.31
N ASP A 79 10.15 -9.99 -18.77
CA ASP A 79 11.48 -9.48 -18.42
C ASP A 79 11.75 -8.04 -18.91
N HIS A 80 11.04 -7.62 -19.94
CA HIS A 80 11.09 -6.25 -20.48
C HIS A 80 10.35 -5.25 -19.60
N LEU A 81 9.32 -5.70 -18.83
CA LEU A 81 8.42 -4.83 -18.08
C LEU A 81 9.09 -4.33 -16.79
N PRO A 82 9.34 -3.02 -16.66
CA PRO A 82 9.77 -2.46 -15.39
C PRO A 82 8.70 -2.64 -14.32
N GLY A 83 9.04 -2.34 -13.07
CA GLY A 83 8.08 -2.40 -11.99
C GLY A 83 8.57 -1.62 -10.79
N ALA A 84 7.66 -0.92 -10.13
CA ALA A 84 7.94 -0.15 -8.93
C ALA A 84 6.99 -0.52 -7.78
N THR A 85 7.50 -0.63 -6.57
CA THR A 85 6.69 -0.80 -5.37
C THR A 85 6.48 0.55 -4.69
N ILE A 86 5.22 0.93 -4.50
CA ILE A 86 4.80 2.23 -4.01
C ILE A 86 4.13 2.06 -2.65
N THR A 87 4.57 2.83 -1.66
CA THR A 87 3.87 2.87 -0.37
C THR A 87 3.25 4.23 -0.10
N ARG A 88 2.02 4.21 0.30
CA ARG A 88 1.26 5.28 0.96
C ARG A 88 0.27 4.63 1.93
N TYR A 89 0.75 3.60 2.66
CA TYR A 89 -0.05 2.75 3.53
C TYR A 89 -1.36 2.30 2.86
N CYS A 90 -2.51 2.48 3.52
CA CYS A 90 -3.83 2.08 3.00
C CYS A 90 -4.21 2.75 1.67
N SER A 91 -3.54 3.84 1.27
CA SER A 91 -3.77 4.57 0.02
C SER A 91 -2.80 4.19 -1.11
N SER A 92 -2.00 3.14 -0.94
CA SER A 92 -0.96 2.76 -1.90
C SER A 92 -1.53 2.49 -3.30
N SER A 93 -2.64 1.74 -3.41
CA SER A 93 -3.26 1.45 -4.72
C SER A 93 -3.94 2.65 -5.35
N VAL A 94 -4.43 3.60 -4.57
CA VAL A 94 -4.90 4.90 -5.09
C VAL A 94 -3.72 5.68 -5.67
N GLN A 95 -2.56 5.63 -5.00
CA GLN A 95 -1.35 6.29 -5.49
C GLN A 95 -0.83 5.65 -6.78
N THR A 96 -0.83 4.33 -6.92
CA THR A 96 -0.39 3.66 -8.17
C THR A 96 -1.33 3.99 -9.33
N THR A 97 -2.63 4.01 -9.10
CA THR A 97 -3.62 4.41 -10.12
C THR A 97 -3.41 5.88 -10.53
N ARG A 98 -3.15 6.76 -9.57
CA ARG A 98 -2.83 8.16 -9.84
C ARG A 98 -1.54 8.32 -10.65
N MET A 99 -0.50 7.52 -10.37
CA MET A 99 0.76 7.54 -11.12
C MET A 99 0.53 7.12 -12.57
N ALA A 100 -0.16 5.99 -12.81
CA ALA A 100 -0.51 5.55 -14.15
C ALA A 100 -1.31 6.61 -14.93
N PHE A 101 -2.32 7.22 -14.28
CA PHE A 101 -3.08 8.32 -14.86
C PHE A 101 -2.17 9.49 -15.28
N HIS A 102 -1.26 9.91 -14.40
CA HIS A 102 -0.36 11.04 -14.70
C HIS A 102 0.65 10.69 -15.78
N ALA A 103 1.20 9.47 -15.80
CA ALA A 103 2.13 9.01 -16.84
C ALA A 103 1.47 9.07 -18.22
N ILE A 104 0.25 8.54 -18.37
CA ILE A 104 -0.53 8.63 -19.61
C ILE A 104 -0.76 10.10 -20.01
N LYS A 105 -1.18 10.95 -19.06
CA LYS A 105 -1.42 12.37 -19.34
C LYS A 105 -0.15 13.13 -19.74
N ALA A 106 1.00 12.74 -19.21
CA ALA A 106 2.30 13.31 -19.54
C ALA A 106 2.88 12.78 -20.87
N GLY A 107 2.32 11.69 -21.41
CA GLY A 107 2.83 11.04 -22.61
C GLY A 107 4.09 10.18 -22.35
N GLU A 108 4.25 9.67 -21.12
CA GLU A 108 5.35 8.77 -20.74
C GLU A 108 5.12 7.33 -21.22
N GLY A 109 3.87 6.98 -21.55
CA GLY A 109 3.44 5.69 -22.06
C GLY A 109 1.93 5.63 -22.20
N ASP A 110 1.44 4.50 -22.71
CA ASP A 110 0.04 4.31 -23.07
C ASP A 110 -0.66 3.25 -22.21
N VAL A 111 0.08 2.23 -21.71
CA VAL A 111 -0.47 1.07 -21.01
C VAL A 111 0.26 0.81 -19.69
N PHE A 112 -0.45 0.86 -18.59
CA PHE A 112 0.11 0.66 -17.26
C PHE A 112 -0.71 -0.37 -16.46
N ILE A 113 0.00 -1.17 -15.65
CA ILE A 113 -0.62 -2.02 -14.63
C ILE A 113 -0.56 -1.28 -13.29
N SER A 114 -1.73 -0.99 -12.72
CA SER A 114 -1.86 -0.51 -11.35
C SER A 114 -2.38 -1.64 -10.47
N ALA A 115 -1.49 -2.22 -9.68
CA ALA A 115 -1.79 -3.34 -8.79
C ALA A 115 -1.64 -2.94 -7.31
N GLY A 116 -2.10 -3.79 -6.41
CA GLY A 116 -1.89 -3.63 -4.98
C GLY A 116 -2.10 -4.92 -4.22
N VAL A 117 -1.32 -5.13 -3.18
CA VAL A 117 -1.41 -6.33 -2.34
C VAL A 117 -1.02 -6.03 -0.89
N GLU A 118 -1.68 -6.73 0.02
CA GLU A 118 -1.31 -6.77 1.43
C GLU A 118 -1.59 -8.17 1.98
N THR A 119 -0.61 -8.80 2.62
CA THR A 119 -0.74 -10.14 3.22
C THR A 119 -0.47 -10.10 4.71
N VAL A 120 -1.41 -9.54 5.48
CA VAL A 120 -1.30 -9.33 6.94
C VAL A 120 -0.94 -10.61 7.69
N SER A 121 -1.46 -11.77 7.26
CA SER A 121 -1.13 -13.08 7.85
C SER A 121 0.36 -13.42 7.79
N ARG A 122 1.12 -12.78 6.91
CA ARG A 122 2.53 -13.05 6.64
C ARG A 122 3.48 -11.94 7.12
N PHE A 123 3.00 -10.93 7.80
CA PHE A 123 3.83 -9.81 8.27
C PHE A 123 5.01 -10.25 9.12
N ARG A 124 4.90 -11.35 9.89
CA ARG A 124 6.03 -11.91 10.65
C ARG A 124 7.19 -12.39 9.78
N LYS A 125 6.98 -12.55 8.47
CA LYS A 125 8.00 -12.96 7.49
C LYS A 125 8.64 -11.76 6.79
N GLY A 126 8.33 -10.53 7.24
CA GLY A 126 8.93 -9.43 6.57
C GLY A 126 8.50 -8.01 6.84
N SER A 127 7.65 -7.72 7.81
CA SER A 127 7.43 -6.32 8.18
C SER A 127 8.65 -5.76 8.90
N SER A 128 9.19 -4.66 8.41
CA SER A 128 10.28 -3.93 9.05
C SER A 128 9.81 -2.90 10.10
N ASP A 129 8.51 -2.65 10.19
CA ASP A 129 7.93 -1.60 11.04
C ASP A 129 8.10 -1.86 12.55
N HIS A 130 8.51 -3.08 12.93
CA HIS A 130 8.70 -3.47 14.33
C HIS A 130 10.17 -3.74 14.69
N LEU A 131 11.09 -3.39 13.82
CA LEU A 131 12.51 -3.51 14.14
C LEU A 131 12.92 -2.40 15.12
N PRO A 132 13.88 -2.67 16.01
CA PRO A 132 14.43 -1.65 16.90
C PRO A 132 14.96 -0.46 16.09
N ASP A 133 14.89 0.71 16.66
CA ASP A 133 15.46 1.95 16.11
C ASP A 133 14.92 2.37 14.74
N THR A 134 13.72 1.92 14.37
CA THR A 134 13.07 2.32 13.10
C THR A 134 12.33 3.65 13.19
N GLN A 135 12.05 4.14 14.38
CA GLN A 135 11.36 5.41 14.61
C GLN A 135 12.37 6.53 14.81
N ASN A 136 12.09 7.68 14.21
CA ASN A 136 12.96 8.83 14.39
C ASN A 136 12.83 9.40 15.82
N PRO A 137 13.93 9.52 16.58
CA PRO A 137 13.90 9.97 17.97
C PRO A 137 13.37 11.41 18.17
N LEU A 138 13.36 12.24 17.15
CA LEU A 138 12.73 13.57 17.21
C LEU A 138 11.22 13.51 17.49
N PHE A 139 10.56 12.38 17.23
CA PHE A 139 9.14 12.17 17.53
C PHE A 139 8.92 11.53 18.92
N GLY A 140 9.93 11.45 19.79
CA GLY A 140 9.81 10.82 21.11
C GLY A 140 8.65 11.38 21.93
N ASP A 141 8.52 12.70 22.01
CA ASP A 141 7.42 13.35 22.76
C ASP A 141 6.06 13.08 22.11
N ALA A 142 5.98 13.06 20.77
CA ALA A 142 4.75 12.74 20.06
C ALA A 142 4.33 11.28 20.29
N ILE A 143 5.27 10.35 20.33
CA ILE A 143 5.04 8.93 20.63
C ILE A 143 4.53 8.78 22.07
N ALA A 144 5.24 9.39 23.05
CA ALA A 144 4.85 9.35 24.47
C ALA A 144 3.43 9.91 24.67
N ARG A 145 3.11 11.03 24.04
CA ARG A 145 1.76 11.63 24.07
C ARG A 145 0.70 10.66 23.54
N THR A 146 0.98 9.99 22.43
CA THR A 146 0.07 9.01 21.83
C THR A 146 -0.15 7.80 22.74
N GLU A 147 0.92 7.31 23.39
CA GLU A 147 0.83 6.21 24.36
C GLU A 147 0.01 6.59 25.61
N GLU A 148 0.16 7.81 26.11
CA GLU A 148 -0.68 8.29 27.24
C GLU A 148 -2.15 8.41 26.84
N LEU A 149 -2.45 8.94 25.65
CA LEU A 149 -3.81 9.01 25.13
C LEU A 149 -4.44 7.63 24.97
N ALA A 150 -3.67 6.62 24.57
CA ALA A 150 -4.14 5.24 24.43
C ALA A 150 -4.54 4.59 25.75
N LYS A 151 -4.00 5.04 26.88
CA LYS A 151 -4.41 4.59 28.24
C LYS A 151 -5.78 5.15 28.65
N GLY A 152 -6.30 6.14 27.94
CA GLY A 152 -7.58 6.79 28.23
C GLY A 152 -7.50 7.90 29.27
N GLY A 153 -8.56 8.67 29.42
CA GLY A 153 -8.68 9.71 30.42
C GLY A 153 -8.31 11.13 30.01
N GLN A 154 -7.75 11.30 28.82
CA GLN A 154 -7.45 12.62 28.26
C GLN A 154 -8.09 12.78 26.87
N ASP A 155 -8.50 14.00 26.56
CA ASP A 155 -8.95 14.36 25.22
C ASP A 155 -7.77 14.73 24.35
N TRP A 156 -7.78 14.24 23.11
CA TRP A 156 -6.79 14.64 22.11
C TRP A 156 -6.93 16.15 21.80
N ARG A 157 -5.78 16.83 21.75
CA ARG A 157 -5.66 18.22 21.29
C ARG A 157 -4.61 18.27 20.19
N ASP A 158 -4.78 19.19 19.25
CA ASP A 158 -3.80 19.35 18.18
C ASP A 158 -2.47 19.86 18.74
N PRO A 159 -1.39 19.08 18.73
CA PRO A 159 -0.11 19.48 19.29
C PRO A 159 0.49 20.70 18.59
N ARG A 160 0.11 20.96 17.34
CA ARG A 160 0.60 22.12 16.57
C ARG A 160 0.11 23.45 17.15
N GLU A 161 -1.02 23.46 17.86
CA GLU A 161 -1.50 24.66 18.57
C GLU A 161 -0.55 25.08 19.71
N GLN A 162 0.30 24.16 20.18
CA GLN A 162 1.32 24.41 21.20
C GLN A 162 2.73 24.53 20.62
N GLY A 163 2.86 24.44 19.29
CA GLY A 163 4.16 24.48 18.60
C GLY A 163 4.90 23.14 18.59
N ASP A 164 4.24 22.06 19.03
CA ASP A 164 4.83 20.73 19.06
C ASP A 164 4.73 20.03 17.70
N LEU A 165 5.55 19.00 17.50
CA LEU A 165 5.46 18.13 16.34
C LEU A 165 4.11 17.37 16.35
N PRO A 166 3.47 17.23 15.18
CA PRO A 166 2.24 16.45 15.06
C PRO A 166 2.50 14.98 15.41
N ASP A 167 1.43 14.28 15.81
CA ASP A 167 1.50 12.87 16.13
C ASP A 167 1.94 12.06 14.91
N ALA A 168 2.96 11.23 15.11
CA ALA A 168 3.50 10.31 14.12
C ALA A 168 3.67 8.92 14.74
N TYR A 169 3.80 7.89 13.91
CA TYR A 169 3.87 6.49 14.35
C TYR A 169 2.67 6.06 15.21
N ILE A 170 1.52 6.69 14.98
CA ILE A 170 0.30 6.46 15.72
C ILE A 170 -0.48 5.26 15.16
N ALA A 171 -0.98 4.40 16.05
CA ALA A 171 -1.86 3.31 15.67
C ALA A 171 -3.20 3.82 15.12
N MET A 172 -3.72 3.17 14.06
CA MET A 172 -4.96 3.61 13.39
C MET A 172 -6.18 3.60 14.31
N GLY A 173 -6.24 2.67 15.27
CA GLY A 173 -7.30 2.68 16.30
C GLY A 173 -7.28 3.97 17.12
N GLN A 174 -6.11 4.43 17.54
CA GLN A 174 -5.99 5.70 18.29
C GLN A 174 -6.36 6.90 17.40
N THR A 175 -5.97 6.87 16.12
CA THR A 175 -6.40 7.91 15.16
C THR A 175 -7.91 7.97 15.04
N ALA A 176 -8.59 6.81 14.96
CA ALA A 176 -10.05 6.74 14.90
C ALA A 176 -10.71 7.33 16.16
N GLU A 177 -10.20 6.97 17.35
CA GLU A 177 -10.67 7.53 18.62
C GLU A 177 -10.49 9.06 18.69
N ASN A 178 -9.33 9.57 18.26
CA ASN A 178 -9.05 11.00 18.23
C ASN A 178 -10.03 11.73 17.28
N VAL A 179 -10.30 11.17 16.10
CA VAL A 179 -11.26 11.75 15.16
C VAL A 179 -12.68 11.70 15.72
N ALA A 180 -13.09 10.59 16.34
CA ALA A 180 -14.40 10.46 16.95
C ALA A 180 -14.62 11.55 18.02
N LYS A 181 -13.67 11.71 18.93
CA LYS A 181 -13.71 12.76 19.97
C LYS A 181 -13.73 14.17 19.37
N MET A 182 -12.83 14.45 18.43
CA MET A 182 -12.72 15.78 17.79
C MET A 182 -13.98 16.17 17.03
N ARG A 183 -14.69 15.19 16.46
CA ARG A 183 -15.90 15.41 15.63
C ARG A 183 -17.21 15.11 16.35
N GLY A 184 -17.16 14.68 17.61
CA GLY A 184 -18.35 14.29 18.39
C GLY A 184 -19.09 13.11 17.76
N LEU A 185 -18.35 12.14 17.19
CA LEU A 185 -18.93 10.92 16.65
C LEU A 185 -19.13 9.89 17.74
N THR A 186 -20.22 9.12 17.65
CA THR A 186 -20.57 8.03 18.57
C THR A 186 -20.47 6.68 17.87
#